data_5d8f7bbb21f6b7347e74474fb618557a
#
_entry.id   5d8f7bbb21f6b7347e74474fb618557a
#
_cell.length_a   1.000
_cell.length_b   1.000
_cell.length_c   1.000
_cell.angle_alpha   90.00
_cell.angle_beta   90.00
_cell.angle_gamma   90.00
#
_symmetry.space_group_name_H-M   'P 1'
#
loop_
_entity.id
_entity.type
_entity.pdbx_description
1 polymer ?
#
loop_
_entity_poly.entity_id
_entity_poly.type
_entity_poly.pdbx_seq_one_letter_code
_entity_poly.pdbx_strand_id
1 'polypeptide(L)'
;MEYRLLVDLEVIEVMDKMPKAQRRRFLALFDRLRAFPSNYSDYHEADAVGRRVEVCILSHWAIHYWIDGADRHVKILAVRPADV
;
A
#
# COMPACT_ATOMS: atom_id res chain seq x y z
N MET A 1 7.78 8.97 14.73
CA MET A 1 7.97 9.86 13.56
C MET A 1 7.36 9.19 12.34
N GLU A 2 6.50 9.92 11.65
CA GLU A 2 5.79 9.35 10.51
C GLU A 2 6.65 9.27 9.26
N TYR A 3 6.32 8.31 8.44
CA TYR A 3 6.93 8.18 7.12
C TYR A 3 6.19 9.08 6.14
N ARG A 4 6.87 9.44 5.05
CA ARG A 4 6.23 10.14 3.94
C ARG A 4 5.57 9.11 3.02
N LEU A 5 4.35 9.38 2.61
CA LEU A 5 3.62 8.48 1.71
C LEU A 5 3.84 8.93 0.27
N LEU A 6 4.24 7.99 -0.57
CA LEU A 6 4.33 8.18 -2.02
C LEU A 6 3.40 7.17 -2.66
N VAL A 7 2.59 7.62 -3.60
CA VAL A 7 1.57 6.77 -4.25
C VAL A 7 1.82 6.76 -5.74
N ASP A 8 1.95 5.57 -6.31
CA ASP A 8 2.11 5.40 -7.74
C ASP A 8 0.85 5.90 -8.47
N LEU A 9 1.04 6.50 -9.64
CA LEU A 9 -0.06 7.05 -10.42
C LEU A 9 -1.12 5.99 -10.75
N GLU A 10 -0.70 4.77 -11.05
CA GLU A 10 -1.63 3.67 -11.32
C GLU A 10 -2.58 3.41 -10.15
N VAL A 11 -2.07 3.53 -8.93
CA VAL A 11 -2.87 3.35 -7.73
C VAL A 11 -3.94 4.44 -7.65
N ILE A 12 -3.56 5.68 -7.93
CA ILE A 12 -4.50 6.79 -7.92
C ILE A 12 -5.60 6.56 -8.96
N GLU A 13 -5.22 6.10 -10.15
CA GLU A 13 -6.19 5.82 -11.22
C GLU A 13 -7.17 4.71 -10.82
N VAL A 14 -6.69 3.66 -10.18
CA VAL A 14 -7.57 2.59 -9.69
C VAL A 14 -8.52 3.13 -8.62
N MET A 15 -8.00 3.92 -7.69
CA MET A 15 -8.81 4.47 -6.60
C MET A 15 -9.88 5.43 -7.10
N ASP A 16 -9.59 6.18 -8.16
CA ASP A 16 -10.56 7.11 -8.74
C ASP A 16 -11.81 6.41 -9.28
N LYS A 17 -11.68 5.14 -9.61
CA LYS A 17 -12.79 4.33 -10.11
C LYS A 17 -13.56 3.61 -9.02
N MET A 18 -13.10 3.72 -7.78
CA MET A 18 -13.76 3.07 -6.65
C MET A 18 -14.92 3.89 -6.12
N PRO A 19 -15.93 3.23 -5.52
CA PRO A 19 -16.93 3.94 -4.76
C PRO A 19 -16.27 4.76 -3.65
N LYS A 20 -16.89 5.88 -3.31
CA LYS A 20 -16.36 6.80 -2.32
C LYS A 20 -16.06 6.15 -0.97
N ALA A 21 -16.95 5.27 -0.51
CA ALA A 21 -16.77 4.58 0.76
C ALA A 21 -15.52 3.69 0.74
N GLN A 22 -15.28 3.00 -0.37
CA GLN A 22 -14.11 2.15 -0.53
C GLN A 22 -12.84 2.99 -0.55
N ARG A 23 -12.86 4.09 -1.27
CA ARG A 23 -11.72 5.01 -1.37
C ARG A 23 -11.34 5.57 0.00
N ARG A 24 -12.34 5.90 0.84
CA ARG A 24 -12.08 6.36 2.20
C ARG A 24 -11.37 5.31 3.05
N ARG A 25 -11.72 4.05 2.88
CA ARG A 25 -11.09 2.96 3.62
C ARG A 25 -9.62 2.81 3.24
N PHE A 26 -9.31 2.99 1.95
CA PHE A 26 -7.93 2.97 1.48
C PHE A 26 -7.13 4.12 2.06
N LEU A 27 -7.69 5.32 2.06
CA LEU A 27 -7.01 6.49 2.60
C LEU A 27 -6.75 6.33 4.11
N ALA A 28 -7.70 5.75 4.83
CA ALA A 28 -7.51 5.47 6.25
C ALA A 28 -6.38 4.46 6.48
N LEU A 29 -6.29 3.44 5.64
CA LEU A 29 -5.20 2.47 5.73
C LEU A 29 -3.86 3.12 5.41
N PHE A 30 -3.79 3.93 4.35
CA PHE A 30 -2.56 4.63 3.99
C PHE A 30 -2.05 5.50 5.13
N ASP A 31 -2.97 6.14 5.83
CA ASP A 31 -2.62 6.97 6.99
C ASP A 31 -2.00 6.13 8.11
N ARG A 32 -2.51 4.93 8.33
CA ARG A 32 -1.94 3.99 9.31
C ARG A 32 -0.56 3.49 8.87
N LEU A 33 -0.38 3.26 7.57
CA LEU A 33 0.91 2.81 7.04
C LEU A 33 1.97 3.89 7.19
N ARG A 34 1.59 5.16 7.14
CA ARG A 34 2.54 6.25 7.40
C ARG A 34 3.05 6.23 8.83
N ALA A 35 2.20 5.88 9.77
CA ALA A 35 2.57 5.88 11.18
C ALA A 35 3.31 4.60 11.56
N PHE A 36 2.81 3.45 11.11
CA PHE A 36 3.31 2.13 11.52
C PHE A 36 3.37 1.19 10.32
N PRO A 37 4.29 1.42 9.39
CA PRO A 37 4.27 0.68 8.13
C PRO A 37 4.47 -0.83 8.27
N SER A 38 5.14 -1.29 9.32
CA SER A 38 5.40 -2.72 9.53
C SER A 38 4.23 -3.46 10.17
N ASN A 39 3.25 -2.74 10.72
CA ASN A 39 2.22 -3.36 11.56
C ASN A 39 1.03 -3.94 10.78
N TYR A 40 0.88 -3.59 9.52
CA TYR A 40 -0.32 -3.92 8.75
C TYR A 40 -0.07 -4.86 7.59
N SER A 41 1.15 -5.31 7.41
CA SER A 41 1.48 -6.25 6.34
C SER A 41 0.96 -7.64 6.70
N ASP A 42 0.26 -8.26 5.76
CA ASP A 42 -0.22 -9.63 5.92
C ASP A 42 0.84 -10.63 5.48
N TYR A 43 1.61 -10.28 4.46
CA TYR A 43 2.75 -11.08 4.01
C TYR A 43 3.64 -10.21 3.13
N HIS A 44 4.79 -10.76 2.74
CA HIS A 44 5.69 -10.06 1.84
C HIS A 44 6.13 -10.99 0.72
N GLU A 45 6.64 -10.38 -0.36
CA GLU A 45 7.18 -11.09 -1.49
C GLU A 45 8.37 -10.31 -2.04
N ALA A 46 9.18 -10.94 -2.89
CA ALA A 46 10.27 -10.28 -3.57
C ALA A 46 9.80 -9.79 -4.93
N ASP A 47 10.18 -8.57 -5.32
CA ASP A 47 9.91 -8.10 -6.67
C ASP A 47 10.99 -8.61 -7.63
N ALA A 48 10.95 -8.14 -8.89
CA ALA A 48 11.82 -8.62 -9.95
C ALA A 48 13.31 -8.37 -9.66
N VAL A 49 13.64 -7.39 -8.82
CA VAL A 49 15.01 -7.08 -8.45
C VAL A 49 15.38 -7.58 -7.04
N GLY A 50 14.51 -8.39 -6.45
CA GLY A 50 14.76 -8.98 -5.13
C GLY A 50 14.42 -8.06 -3.97
N ARG A 51 13.77 -6.92 -4.22
CA ARG A 51 13.35 -6.00 -3.15
C ARG A 51 12.14 -6.54 -2.43
N ARG A 52 12.13 -6.39 -1.11
CA ARG A 52 11.01 -6.84 -0.29
C ARG A 52 9.81 -5.92 -0.46
N VAL A 53 8.69 -6.49 -0.88
CA VAL A 53 7.44 -5.78 -1.05
C VAL A 53 6.44 -6.32 -0.03
N GLU A 54 5.86 -5.44 0.78
CA GLU A 54 4.83 -5.80 1.74
C GLU A 54 3.47 -5.85 1.04
N VAL A 55 2.61 -6.75 1.50
CA VAL A 55 1.25 -6.85 0.96
C VAL A 55 0.27 -6.80 2.11
N CYS A 56 -0.67 -5.89 2.03
CA CYS A 56 -1.75 -5.75 2.99
C CYS A 56 -3.07 -6.00 2.29
N ILE A 57 -3.89 -6.85 2.88
CA ILE A 57 -5.21 -7.17 2.31
C ILE A 57 -6.26 -6.29 2.97
N LEU A 58 -7.01 -5.59 2.14
CA LEU A 58 -8.13 -4.76 2.59
C LEU A 58 -9.35 -5.11 1.74
N SER A 59 -10.36 -5.73 2.34
CA SER A 59 -11.54 -6.24 1.63
C SER A 59 -11.08 -7.23 0.56
N HIS A 60 -11.34 -6.93 -0.70
CA HIS A 60 -10.96 -7.80 -1.81
C HIS A 60 -9.74 -7.27 -2.57
N TRP A 61 -8.96 -6.42 -1.93
CA TRP A 61 -7.81 -5.76 -2.57
C TRP A 61 -6.51 -6.12 -1.88
N ALA A 62 -5.48 -6.36 -2.67
CA ALA A 62 -4.11 -6.51 -2.20
C ALA A 62 -3.37 -5.21 -2.47
N ILE A 63 -2.87 -4.58 -1.41
CA ILE A 63 -2.13 -3.34 -1.51
C ILE A 63 -0.65 -3.68 -1.35
N HIS A 64 0.11 -3.41 -2.40
CA HIS A 64 1.55 -3.68 -2.45
C HIS A 64 2.30 -2.41 -2.13
N TYR A 65 3.20 -2.47 -1.17
CA TYR A 65 3.96 -1.29 -0.80
C TYR A 65 5.38 -1.65 -0.37
N TRP A 66 6.26 -0.68 -0.46
CA TRP A 66 7.65 -0.82 -0.08
C TRP A 66 7.98 0.18 1.03
N ILE A 67 8.64 -0.31 2.07
CA ILE A 67 9.06 0.51 3.19
C ILE A 67 10.52 0.88 2.96
N ASP A 68 10.76 2.17 2.68
CA ASP A 68 12.11 2.69 2.51
C ASP A 68 12.53 3.32 3.84
N GLY A 69 13.22 2.55 4.65
CA GLY A 69 13.63 3.00 5.98
C GLY A 69 14.67 4.10 5.94
N ALA A 70 15.54 4.07 4.93
CA ALA A 70 16.61 5.06 4.80
C ALA A 70 16.07 6.47 4.56
N ASP A 71 15.11 6.58 3.63
CA ASP A 71 14.49 7.86 3.28
C ASP A 71 13.17 8.10 4.02
N ARG A 72 12.74 7.14 4.83
CA ARG A 72 11.50 7.21 5.58
C ARG A 72 10.29 7.45 4.69
N HIS A 73 10.21 6.65 3.65
CA HIS A 73 9.09 6.66 2.71
C HIS A 73 8.33 5.35 2.78
N VAL A 74 7.02 5.41 2.63
CA VAL A 74 6.19 4.27 2.29
C VAL A 74 5.70 4.51 0.87
N LYS A 75 6.06 3.62 -0.04
CA LYS A 75 5.71 3.76 -1.45
C LYS A 75 4.63 2.73 -1.79
N ILE A 76 3.43 3.24 -2.08
CA ILE A 76 2.32 2.38 -2.51
C ILE A 76 2.53 2.09 -3.99
N LEU A 77 2.84 0.84 -4.31
CA LEU A 77 3.28 0.43 -5.64
C LEU A 77 2.12 -0.03 -6.52
N ALA A 78 1.17 -0.74 -5.94
CA ALA A 78 0.07 -1.31 -6.70
C ALA A 78 -1.10 -1.63 -5.79
N VAL A 79 -2.30 -1.59 -6.36
CA VAL A 79 -3.53 -2.05 -5.73
C VAL A 79 -4.18 -2.99 -6.71
N ARG A 80 -4.32 -4.25 -6.36
CA ARG A 80 -4.83 -5.29 -7.25
C ARG A 80 -5.91 -6.09 -6.55
N PRO A 81 -6.85 -6.68 -7.29
CA PRO A 81 -7.79 -7.60 -6.67
C PRO A 81 -7.03 -8.72 -5.95
N ALA A 82 -7.40 -8.94 -4.70
CA ALA A 82 -6.82 -10.03 -3.90
C ALA A 82 -7.53 -11.31 -4.26
N ASP A 83 -7.38 -11.71 -5.47
CA ASP A 83 -8.14 -12.77 -5.99
C ASP A 83 -7.53 -14.10 -5.73
N VAL A 84 -8.32 -15.02 -5.46
CA VAL A 84 -7.85 -16.35 -5.16
C VAL A 84 -8.48 -17.35 -6.07
#